data_87ead2e5ad0c397c1f1dc534aa4e9fec
#
_entry.id   87ead2e5ad0c397c1f1dc534aa4e9fec
#
_cell.length_a   1.000
_cell.length_b   1.000
_cell.length_c   1.000
_cell.angle_alpha   90.00
_cell.angle_beta   90.00
_cell.angle_gamma   90.00
#
_symmetry.space_group_name_H-M   'P 1'
#
loop_
_entity.id
_entity.type
_entity.pdbx_description
1 polymer ?
#
loop_
_entity_poly.entity_id
_entity_poly.type
_entity_poly.pdbx_seq_one_letter_code
_entity_poly.pdbx_strand_id
1 'polypeptide(L)'
;MSGRNRLRAAELVGAIIWAGIVPAAPLLAREKELPSAQVRVWTGRAGCTVDVDSAFVGKTSATGTFLTSALEPGDHYIHIRCPNEHGKAYFVSPRAGENVEVRHEVEEPVAPESATTSLAPAEVKVRLRRHIQEAVQLRARGRIEEAIQHLRSAYALDPENSDLHREMGITFLLAKEWKRARVEMLEAVRYDPTDADAHNGLGYALEKLGDLEGALKEYRTATRLEPDDPIYRRHYFDALGKLAAKQAEKKKQR
;
A
#
# COMPACT_ATOMS: atom_id res chain seq x y z
N MET A 1 36.17 67.87 -54.97
CA MET A 1 36.74 67.29 -56.24
C MET A 1 36.76 65.78 -56.00
N SER A 2 35.89 65.14 -56.73
CA SER A 2 36.17 64.07 -57.68
C SER A 2 36.73 62.82 -57.04
N GLY A 3 36.24 61.68 -57.19
CA GLY A 3 35.33 61.03 -58.12
C GLY A 3 35.40 59.53 -57.87
N ARG A 4 34.28 58.89 -58.04
CA ARG A 4 34.04 57.75 -58.94
C ARG A 4 35.12 56.63 -58.95
N ASN A 5 34.83 55.40 -58.78
CA ASN A 5 34.09 54.44 -59.60
C ASN A 5 34.27 53.03 -59.03
N ARG A 6 33.20 52.26 -58.91
CA ARG A 6 32.84 51.07 -59.70
C ARG A 6 33.94 49.95 -59.77
N LEU A 7 33.70 48.78 -59.44
CA LEU A 7 33.12 47.64 -60.20
C LEU A 7 33.38 46.31 -59.47
N ARG A 8 32.34 45.54 -59.34
CA ARG A 8 32.20 44.12 -59.63
C ARG A 8 33.40 43.16 -59.41
N ALA A 9 33.22 42.18 -58.63
CA ALA A 9 33.46 40.80 -59.04
C ALA A 9 32.61 39.83 -58.10
N ALA A 10 31.85 39.04 -58.77
CA ALA A 10 31.18 37.89 -58.21
C ALA A 10 32.19 36.78 -58.07
N GLU A 11 32.24 36.15 -56.92
CA GLU A 11 32.83 34.81 -56.81
C GLU A 11 32.00 33.94 -55.91
N LEU A 12 31.60 32.85 -56.50
CA LEU A 12 31.02 31.67 -55.96
C LEU A 12 31.95 31.05 -54.90
N VAL A 13 31.47 30.91 -53.67
CA VAL A 13 32.07 29.95 -52.79
C VAL A 13 30.97 29.12 -52.14
N GLY A 14 31.15 27.85 -52.31
CA GLY A 14 30.29 26.76 -52.00
C GLY A 14 29.71 26.74 -50.62
N ALA A 15 28.45 26.46 -50.56
CA ALA A 15 27.75 26.06 -49.35
C ALA A 15 28.26 24.67 -48.93
N ILE A 16 29.10 24.65 -47.93
CA ILE A 16 29.38 23.40 -47.19
C ILE A 16 28.16 23.13 -46.34
N ILE A 17 27.33 22.23 -46.84
CA ILE A 17 26.24 21.66 -46.07
C ILE A 17 26.88 20.79 -44.97
N TRP A 18 27.00 21.35 -43.79
CA TRP A 18 27.21 20.54 -42.59
C TRP A 18 25.91 19.76 -42.33
N ALA A 19 25.89 18.51 -42.77
CA ALA A 19 24.91 17.56 -42.28
C ALA A 19 25.15 17.35 -40.79
N GLY A 20 24.53 18.20 -39.99
CA GLY A 20 24.47 17.99 -38.55
C GLY A 20 23.74 16.67 -38.29
N ILE A 21 24.51 15.68 -37.91
CA ILE A 21 23.96 14.47 -37.28
C ILE A 21 23.32 14.96 -35.99
N VAL A 22 22.01 15.15 -36.02
CA VAL A 22 21.20 15.31 -34.82
C VAL A 22 21.29 13.95 -34.13
N PRO A 23 21.89 13.84 -32.94
CA PRO A 23 21.81 12.58 -32.20
C PRO A 23 20.33 12.32 -31.96
N ALA A 24 19.85 11.22 -32.50
CA ALA A 24 18.52 10.71 -32.13
C ALA A 24 18.48 10.61 -30.62
N ALA A 25 17.75 11.50 -29.96
CA ALA A 25 17.44 11.36 -28.57
C ALA A 25 16.84 9.96 -28.39
N PRO A 26 17.30 9.18 -27.41
CA PRO A 26 16.68 7.90 -27.14
C PRO A 26 15.19 8.15 -26.93
N LEU A 27 14.36 7.51 -27.73
CA LEU A 27 12.95 7.34 -27.46
C LEU A 27 12.88 6.63 -26.11
N LEU A 28 12.93 7.41 -25.02
CA LEU A 28 12.46 6.96 -23.72
C LEU A 28 11.05 6.47 -23.99
N ALA A 29 10.90 5.16 -24.00
CA ALA A 29 9.61 4.52 -24.02
C ALA A 29 8.82 5.20 -22.90
N ARG A 30 7.87 6.05 -23.28
CA ARG A 30 6.92 6.66 -22.37
C ARG A 30 6.20 5.47 -21.78
N GLU A 31 6.59 5.06 -20.58
CA GLU A 31 5.83 4.07 -19.82
C GLU A 31 4.39 4.55 -19.89
N LYS A 32 3.56 3.71 -20.48
CA LYS A 32 2.15 3.98 -20.64
C LYS A 32 1.60 3.96 -19.23
N GLU A 33 1.52 5.14 -18.60
CA GLU A 33 0.89 5.28 -17.29
C GLU A 33 -0.47 4.62 -17.41
N LEU A 34 -0.66 3.53 -16.70
CA LEU A 34 -1.95 2.87 -16.63
C LEU A 34 -2.94 3.89 -16.07
N PRO A 35 -4.14 4.00 -16.64
CA PRO A 35 -5.12 4.93 -16.13
C PRO A 35 -5.37 4.62 -14.65
N SER A 36 -5.18 5.64 -13.83
CA SER A 36 -5.36 5.53 -12.39
C SER A 36 -6.81 5.24 -12.04
N ALA A 37 -7.00 4.43 -11.03
CA ALA A 37 -8.30 4.17 -10.44
C ALA A 37 -8.70 5.30 -9.48
N GLN A 38 -9.99 5.45 -9.22
CA GLN A 38 -10.50 6.37 -8.21
C GLN A 38 -11.49 5.65 -7.29
N VAL A 39 -11.45 6.00 -6.01
CA VAL A 39 -12.44 5.51 -5.05
C VAL A 39 -13.26 6.69 -4.56
N ARG A 40 -14.57 6.59 -4.75
CA ARG A 40 -15.53 7.53 -4.19
C ARG A 40 -16.04 6.99 -2.86
N VAL A 41 -15.80 7.72 -1.80
CA VAL A 41 -16.29 7.41 -0.47
C VAL A 41 -17.56 8.23 -0.21
N TRP A 42 -18.60 7.57 0.26
CA TRP A 42 -19.83 8.21 0.69
C TRP A 42 -20.16 7.79 2.12
N THR A 43 -20.26 8.74 3.03
CA THR A 43 -20.52 8.50 4.45
C THR A 43 -21.84 9.10 4.93
N GLY A 44 -22.48 9.93 4.11
CA GLY A 44 -23.66 10.71 4.54
C GLY A 44 -23.37 11.74 5.63
N ARG A 45 -22.12 11.85 6.11
CA ARG A 45 -21.68 12.77 7.17
C ARG A 45 -20.44 13.54 6.78
N ALA A 46 -20.39 14.81 7.20
CA ALA A 46 -19.23 15.66 7.02
C ALA A 46 -18.10 15.33 8.02
N GLY A 47 -16.87 15.56 7.61
CA GLY A 47 -15.72 15.54 8.50
C GLY A 47 -15.20 14.16 8.90
N CYS A 48 -15.73 13.07 8.30
CA CYS A 48 -15.12 11.75 8.47
C CYS A 48 -13.73 11.74 7.83
N THR A 49 -12.74 11.23 8.52
CA THR A 49 -11.39 11.05 7.96
C THR A 49 -11.36 9.82 7.07
N VAL A 50 -10.65 9.94 5.96
CA VAL A 50 -10.43 8.85 5.00
C VAL A 50 -8.94 8.61 4.90
N ASP A 51 -8.51 7.40 5.22
CA ASP A 51 -7.14 6.93 5.04
C ASP A 51 -7.15 5.85 3.94
N VAL A 52 -6.12 5.82 3.11
CA VAL A 52 -5.87 4.77 2.12
C VAL A 52 -4.54 4.11 2.45
N ASP A 53 -4.54 2.79 2.61
CA ASP A 53 -3.35 2.01 2.97
C ASP A 53 -2.60 2.61 4.18
N SER A 54 -3.38 3.06 5.18
CA SER A 54 -2.90 3.73 6.41
C SER A 54 -2.32 5.14 6.21
N ALA A 55 -2.39 5.70 5.01
CA ALA A 55 -2.03 7.09 4.74
C ALA A 55 -3.28 7.97 4.76
N PHE A 56 -3.27 9.04 5.56
CA PHE A 56 -4.34 10.03 5.56
C PHE A 56 -4.43 10.72 4.19
N VAL A 57 -5.58 10.63 3.53
CA VAL A 57 -5.81 11.24 2.21
C VAL A 57 -6.79 12.40 2.24
N GLY A 58 -7.64 12.49 3.26
CA GLY A 58 -8.55 13.62 3.38
C GLY A 58 -9.73 13.42 4.32
N LYS A 59 -10.69 14.33 4.20
CA LYS A 59 -11.97 14.29 4.95
C LYS A 59 -13.16 14.42 4.02
N THR A 60 -14.26 13.81 4.40
CA THR A 60 -15.52 13.96 3.68
C THR A 60 -16.04 15.39 3.71
N SER A 61 -16.62 15.83 2.60
CA SER A 61 -17.25 17.13 2.40
C SER A 61 -18.48 17.33 3.30
N ALA A 62 -19.09 18.51 3.24
CA ALA A 62 -20.36 18.79 3.92
C ALA A 62 -21.50 17.84 3.49
N THR A 63 -21.44 17.29 2.28
CA THR A 63 -22.39 16.28 1.76
C THR A 63 -22.02 14.85 2.14
N GLY A 64 -20.96 14.65 2.93
CA GLY A 64 -20.49 13.32 3.32
C GLY A 64 -19.79 12.55 2.20
N THR A 65 -19.26 13.24 1.19
CA THR A 65 -18.56 12.60 0.07
C THR A 65 -17.08 12.95 0.07
N PHE A 66 -16.26 12.01 -0.38
CA PHE A 66 -14.83 12.20 -0.63
C PHE A 66 -14.44 11.42 -1.90
N LEU A 67 -13.60 12.01 -2.74
CA LEU A 67 -13.03 11.35 -3.89
C LEU A 67 -11.52 11.24 -3.67
N THR A 68 -10.98 10.03 -3.74
CA THR A 68 -9.53 9.86 -3.65
C THR A 68 -8.83 10.50 -4.84
N SER A 69 -7.59 10.92 -4.65
CA SER A 69 -6.67 11.13 -5.76
C SER A 69 -6.47 9.80 -6.51
N ALA A 70 -5.86 9.89 -7.68
CA ALA A 70 -5.54 8.71 -8.48
C ALA A 70 -4.86 7.62 -7.65
N LEU A 71 -5.48 6.44 -7.59
CA LEU A 71 -4.91 5.25 -6.95
C LEU A 71 -4.26 4.36 -8.02
N GLU A 72 -3.20 3.67 -7.65
CA GLU A 72 -2.67 2.60 -8.48
C GLU A 72 -3.70 1.46 -8.55
N PRO A 73 -3.83 0.76 -9.71
CA PRO A 73 -4.64 -0.44 -9.78
C PRO A 73 -4.12 -1.51 -8.81
N GLY A 74 -5.02 -2.15 -8.07
CA GLY A 74 -4.66 -3.20 -7.12
C GLY A 74 -5.44 -3.13 -5.82
N ASP A 75 -4.93 -3.84 -4.83
CA ASP A 75 -5.59 -3.99 -3.54
C ASP A 75 -5.30 -2.80 -2.62
N HIS A 76 -6.35 -2.19 -2.10
CA HIS A 76 -6.28 -1.07 -1.18
C HIS A 76 -7.22 -1.24 0.01
N TYR A 77 -6.84 -0.67 1.14
CA TYR A 77 -7.70 -0.53 2.31
C TYR A 77 -8.12 0.93 2.47
N ILE A 78 -9.41 1.15 2.52
CA ILE A 78 -10.01 2.46 2.75
C ILE A 78 -10.51 2.47 4.20
N HIS A 79 -9.83 3.17 5.07
CA HIS A 79 -10.29 3.40 6.45
C HIS A 79 -11.11 4.67 6.54
N ILE A 80 -12.31 4.55 7.08
CA ILE A 80 -13.22 5.66 7.30
C ILE A 80 -13.48 5.78 8.80
N ARG A 81 -13.19 6.94 9.37
CA ARG A 81 -13.44 7.25 10.78
C ARG A 81 -14.28 8.52 10.87
N CYS A 82 -15.51 8.36 11.29
CA CYS A 82 -16.42 9.47 11.53
C CYS A 82 -16.32 9.94 12.99
N PRO A 83 -16.59 11.23 13.28
CA PRO A 83 -16.69 11.71 14.66
C PRO A 83 -17.71 10.91 15.47
N ASN A 84 -17.29 10.44 16.65
CA ASN A 84 -18.11 9.67 17.60
C ASN A 84 -18.50 8.25 17.12
N GLU A 85 -17.76 7.69 16.17
CA GLU A 85 -17.94 6.32 15.68
C GLU A 85 -16.62 5.55 15.68
N HIS A 86 -16.72 4.22 15.80
CA HIS A 86 -15.57 3.34 15.55
C HIS A 86 -15.22 3.38 14.06
N GLY A 87 -13.93 3.44 13.75
CA GLY A 87 -13.47 3.42 12.38
C GLY A 87 -13.83 2.10 11.70
N LYS A 88 -14.16 2.16 10.41
CA LYS A 88 -14.49 0.99 9.59
C LYS A 88 -13.54 0.92 8.40
N ALA A 89 -13.01 -0.26 8.14
CA ALA A 89 -12.13 -0.50 7.00
C ALA A 89 -12.87 -1.22 5.87
N TYR A 90 -12.57 -0.82 4.64
CA TYR A 90 -13.14 -1.40 3.42
C TYR A 90 -12.01 -1.86 2.53
N PHE A 91 -12.05 -3.10 2.10
CA PHE A 91 -11.14 -3.63 1.13
C PHE A 91 -11.69 -3.39 -0.28
N VAL A 92 -10.88 -2.77 -1.14
CA VAL A 92 -11.19 -2.51 -2.54
C VAL A 92 -10.04 -2.97 -3.43
N SER A 93 -10.36 -3.46 -4.61
CA SER A 93 -9.35 -3.92 -5.59
C SER A 93 -9.67 -3.33 -6.97
N PRO A 94 -9.52 -2.00 -7.15
CA PRO A 94 -9.85 -1.34 -8.40
C PRO A 94 -8.92 -1.77 -9.53
N ARG A 95 -9.48 -1.91 -10.72
CA ARG A 95 -8.72 -2.09 -11.98
C ARG A 95 -8.28 -0.73 -12.53
N ALA A 96 -7.35 -0.75 -13.46
CA ALA A 96 -6.90 0.46 -14.14
C ALA A 96 -8.07 1.23 -14.77
N GLY A 97 -8.25 2.49 -14.39
CA GLY A 97 -9.33 3.36 -14.86
C GLY A 97 -10.71 3.08 -14.27
N GLU A 98 -10.82 2.19 -13.30
CA GLU A 98 -12.08 1.87 -12.63
C GLU A 98 -12.41 2.89 -11.54
N ASN A 99 -13.70 3.24 -11.44
CA ASN A 99 -14.22 4.03 -10.34
C ASN A 99 -14.99 3.10 -9.39
N VAL A 100 -14.48 2.95 -8.17
CA VAL A 100 -15.10 2.14 -7.12
C VAL A 100 -15.84 3.06 -6.15
N GLU A 101 -17.03 2.67 -5.73
CA GLU A 101 -17.80 3.40 -4.72
C GLU A 101 -17.79 2.62 -3.39
N VAL A 102 -17.35 3.30 -2.33
CA VAL A 102 -17.40 2.80 -0.96
C VAL A 102 -18.48 3.56 -0.22
N ARG A 103 -19.52 2.88 0.18
CA ARG A 103 -20.59 3.46 1.01
C ARG A 103 -20.36 3.04 2.45
N HIS A 104 -20.10 4.02 3.28
CA HIS A 104 -20.05 3.87 4.71
C HIS A 104 -21.45 4.12 5.26
N GLU A 105 -22.22 3.06 5.38
CA GLU A 105 -23.52 3.13 6.02
C GLU A 105 -23.30 3.32 7.51
N VAL A 106 -23.69 4.49 7.98
CA VAL A 106 -23.81 4.74 9.41
C VAL A 106 -25.00 3.90 9.86
N GLU A 107 -24.76 2.91 10.68
CA GLU A 107 -25.84 2.27 11.41
C GLU A 107 -26.48 3.34 12.28
N GLU A 108 -27.61 3.92 11.83
CA GLU A 108 -28.49 4.62 12.76
C GLU A 108 -28.81 3.63 13.88
N PRO A 109 -28.89 4.07 15.14
CA PRO A 109 -29.35 3.21 16.21
C PRO A 109 -30.78 2.78 15.85
N VAL A 110 -30.88 1.65 15.19
CA VAL A 110 -32.16 1.05 14.83
C VAL A 110 -32.84 0.73 16.14
N ALA A 111 -34.02 1.37 16.34
CA ALA A 111 -34.94 0.91 17.35
C ALA A 111 -35.13 -0.60 17.21
N PRO A 112 -35.27 -1.35 18.32
CA PRO A 112 -35.18 -2.80 18.29
C PRO A 112 -36.41 -3.41 17.62
N GLU A 113 -36.36 -3.56 16.30
CA GLU A 113 -37.32 -4.38 15.58
C GLU A 113 -36.62 -5.43 14.76
N SER A 114 -36.97 -6.69 15.12
CA SER A 114 -36.63 -7.98 14.50
C SER A 114 -35.19 -8.48 14.60
N ALA A 115 -35.04 -9.35 15.56
CA ALA A 115 -34.16 -10.52 15.71
C ALA A 115 -33.26 -10.94 14.52
N THR A 116 -32.24 -10.13 14.19
CA THR A 116 -30.94 -10.65 13.89
C THR A 116 -30.21 -10.74 15.23
N THR A 117 -30.00 -11.94 15.70
CA THR A 117 -29.33 -12.24 16.97
C THR A 117 -27.97 -11.58 16.93
N SER A 118 -27.83 -10.37 17.49
CA SER A 118 -26.53 -9.77 17.71
C SER A 118 -25.79 -10.73 18.66
N LEU A 119 -24.72 -11.33 18.16
CA LEU A 119 -23.92 -12.25 18.97
C LEU A 119 -23.47 -11.53 20.24
N ALA A 120 -23.58 -12.20 21.38
CA ALA A 120 -23.02 -11.66 22.62
C ALA A 120 -21.51 -11.39 22.40
N PRO A 121 -20.93 -10.31 22.98
CA PRO A 121 -19.51 -9.98 22.79
C PRO A 121 -18.58 -11.15 23.10
N ALA A 122 -18.92 -12.00 24.05
CA ALA A 122 -18.17 -13.22 24.36
C ALA A 122 -18.22 -14.25 23.21
N GLU A 123 -19.36 -14.37 22.55
CA GLU A 123 -19.53 -15.28 21.42
C GLU A 123 -18.79 -14.77 20.17
N VAL A 124 -18.77 -13.46 19.93
CA VAL A 124 -17.94 -12.84 18.86
C VAL A 124 -16.48 -13.20 19.06
N LYS A 125 -15.94 -13.02 20.27
CA LYS A 125 -14.54 -13.37 20.58
C LYS A 125 -14.23 -14.85 20.38
N VAL A 126 -15.15 -15.75 20.72
CA VAL A 126 -14.99 -17.19 20.53
C VAL A 126 -14.98 -17.53 19.04
N ARG A 127 -15.92 -16.99 18.25
CA ARG A 127 -15.98 -17.22 16.81
C ARG A 127 -14.76 -16.65 16.08
N LEU A 128 -14.37 -15.42 16.41
CA LEU A 128 -13.15 -14.79 15.89
C LEU A 128 -11.94 -15.70 16.09
N ARG A 129 -11.69 -16.09 17.34
CA ARG A 129 -10.54 -16.95 17.69
C ARG A 129 -10.59 -18.28 16.95
N ARG A 130 -11.77 -18.89 16.81
CA ARG A 130 -11.96 -20.13 16.06
C ARG A 130 -11.57 -19.94 14.58
N HIS A 131 -12.06 -18.89 13.91
CA HIS A 131 -11.71 -18.64 12.51
C HIS A 131 -10.22 -18.41 12.32
N ILE A 132 -9.56 -17.66 13.22
CA ILE A 132 -8.11 -17.46 13.18
C ILE A 132 -7.39 -18.81 13.34
N GLN A 133 -7.78 -19.65 14.30
CA GLN A 133 -7.16 -20.96 14.52
C GLN A 133 -7.33 -21.90 13.31
N GLU A 134 -8.52 -21.95 12.71
CA GLU A 134 -8.79 -22.73 11.52
C GLU A 134 -7.92 -22.25 10.33
N ALA A 135 -7.77 -20.93 10.17
CA ALA A 135 -6.90 -20.36 9.14
C ALA A 135 -5.43 -20.75 9.34
N VAL A 136 -4.92 -20.69 10.57
CA VAL A 136 -3.55 -21.11 10.91
C VAL A 136 -3.34 -22.59 10.58
N GLN A 137 -4.31 -23.46 10.89
CA GLN A 137 -4.22 -24.88 10.58
C GLN A 137 -4.27 -25.16 9.07
N LEU A 138 -5.13 -24.45 8.33
CA LEU A 138 -5.23 -24.57 6.88
C LEU A 138 -3.94 -24.10 6.20
N ARG A 139 -3.40 -22.98 6.65
CA ARG A 139 -2.11 -22.47 6.19
C ARG A 139 -0.97 -23.47 6.41
N ALA A 140 -0.92 -24.10 7.58
CA ALA A 140 0.08 -25.13 7.89
C ALA A 140 -0.03 -26.36 6.95
N ARG A 141 -1.21 -26.61 6.39
CA ARG A 141 -1.47 -27.67 5.40
C ARG A 141 -1.27 -27.19 3.95
N GLY A 142 -0.83 -25.96 3.72
CA GLY A 142 -0.68 -25.36 2.39
C GLY A 142 -1.99 -24.94 1.73
N ARG A 143 -3.13 -24.97 2.43
CA ARG A 143 -4.45 -24.58 1.91
C ARG A 143 -4.67 -23.08 2.10
N ILE A 144 -3.89 -22.28 1.34
CA ILE A 144 -3.79 -20.81 1.55
C ILE A 144 -5.12 -20.12 1.26
N GLU A 145 -5.80 -20.47 0.17
CA GLU A 145 -7.05 -19.84 -0.24
C GLU A 145 -8.15 -20.04 0.80
N GLU A 146 -8.21 -21.24 1.38
CA GLU A 146 -9.19 -21.53 2.43
C GLU A 146 -8.84 -20.82 3.74
N ALA A 147 -7.57 -20.72 4.07
CA ALA A 147 -7.13 -19.92 5.19
C ALA A 147 -7.57 -18.45 5.05
N ILE A 148 -7.43 -17.88 3.86
CA ILE A 148 -7.91 -16.52 3.55
C ILE A 148 -9.42 -16.40 3.76
N GLN A 149 -10.22 -17.39 3.38
CA GLN A 149 -11.67 -17.34 3.61
C GLN A 149 -12.04 -17.31 5.10
N HIS A 150 -11.35 -18.11 5.94
CA HIS A 150 -11.56 -18.08 7.37
C HIS A 150 -11.12 -16.73 7.98
N LEU A 151 -10.01 -16.15 7.52
CA LEU A 151 -9.56 -14.82 7.98
C LEU A 151 -10.55 -13.72 7.56
N ARG A 152 -11.14 -13.81 6.37
CA ARG A 152 -12.23 -12.89 5.96
C ARG A 152 -13.45 -13.02 6.85
N SER A 153 -13.82 -14.23 7.25
CA SER A 153 -14.91 -14.44 8.21
C SER A 153 -14.58 -13.88 9.59
N ALA A 154 -13.33 -13.97 10.02
CA ALA A 154 -12.84 -13.35 11.24
C ALA A 154 -12.87 -11.81 11.15
N TYR A 155 -12.47 -11.25 10.00
CA TYR A 155 -12.49 -9.82 9.72
C TYR A 155 -13.91 -9.21 9.82
N ALA A 156 -14.92 -9.94 9.35
CA ALA A 156 -16.32 -9.51 9.48
C ALA A 156 -16.80 -9.45 10.94
N LEU A 157 -16.14 -10.14 11.87
CA LEU A 157 -16.47 -10.15 13.30
C LEU A 157 -15.76 -9.04 14.07
N ASP A 158 -14.49 -8.79 13.77
CA ASP A 158 -13.66 -7.79 14.45
C ASP A 158 -12.56 -7.28 13.50
N PRO A 159 -12.83 -6.22 12.73
CA PRO A 159 -11.89 -5.68 11.76
C PRO A 159 -10.71 -4.90 12.38
N GLU A 160 -10.71 -4.65 13.68
CA GLU A 160 -9.65 -3.90 14.37
C GLU A 160 -8.72 -4.81 15.17
N ASN A 161 -8.84 -6.12 15.01
CA ASN A 161 -8.06 -7.09 15.75
C ASN A 161 -6.64 -7.23 15.20
N SER A 162 -5.63 -6.88 15.99
CA SER A 162 -4.22 -6.92 15.60
C SER A 162 -3.75 -8.33 15.22
N ASP A 163 -4.13 -9.36 16.02
CA ASP A 163 -3.78 -10.75 15.75
C ASP A 163 -4.34 -11.22 14.41
N LEU A 164 -5.57 -10.82 14.08
CA LEU A 164 -6.18 -11.14 12.79
C LEU A 164 -5.37 -10.56 11.63
N HIS A 165 -5.03 -9.27 11.68
CA HIS A 165 -4.24 -8.61 10.64
C HIS A 165 -2.85 -9.23 10.51
N ARG A 166 -2.20 -9.57 11.63
CA ARG A 166 -0.92 -10.30 11.60
C ARG A 166 -1.06 -11.65 10.90
N GLU A 167 -2.07 -12.44 11.21
CA GLU A 167 -2.30 -13.75 10.59
C GLU A 167 -2.67 -13.64 9.10
N MET A 168 -3.42 -12.60 8.69
CA MET A 168 -3.66 -12.27 7.28
C MET A 168 -2.34 -11.92 6.59
N GLY A 169 -1.56 -11.05 7.19
CA GLY A 169 -0.25 -10.65 6.67
C GLY A 169 0.68 -11.85 6.48
N ILE A 170 0.82 -12.73 7.48
CA ILE A 170 1.61 -13.97 7.37
C ILE A 170 1.09 -14.86 6.21
N THR A 171 -0.23 -14.97 6.07
CA THR A 171 -0.84 -15.77 5.02
C THR A 171 -0.50 -15.21 3.63
N PHE A 172 -0.55 -13.90 3.45
CA PHE A 172 -0.15 -13.25 2.21
C PHE A 172 1.37 -13.30 1.95
N LEU A 173 2.21 -13.27 2.99
CA LEU A 173 3.64 -13.50 2.85
C LEU A 173 3.93 -14.89 2.26
N LEU A 174 3.24 -15.91 2.71
CA LEU A 174 3.38 -17.28 2.19
C LEU A 174 2.84 -17.40 0.76
N ALA A 175 1.76 -16.69 0.44
CA ALA A 175 1.22 -16.58 -0.92
C ALA A 175 2.11 -15.75 -1.86
N LYS A 176 3.16 -15.10 -1.35
CA LYS A 176 4.04 -14.14 -2.06
C LYS A 176 3.29 -12.90 -2.58
N GLU A 177 2.17 -12.58 -1.97
CA GLU A 177 1.38 -11.38 -2.24
C GLU A 177 1.90 -10.20 -1.40
N TRP A 178 3.11 -9.72 -1.75
CA TRP A 178 3.90 -8.80 -0.91
C TRP A 178 3.18 -7.48 -0.62
N LYS A 179 2.43 -6.94 -1.59
CA LYS A 179 1.67 -5.69 -1.41
C LYS A 179 0.57 -5.87 -0.36
N ARG A 180 -0.19 -6.97 -0.44
CA ARG A 180 -1.25 -7.29 0.52
C ARG A 180 -0.68 -7.58 1.90
N ALA A 181 0.40 -8.37 1.95
CA ALA A 181 1.10 -8.64 3.20
C ALA A 181 1.54 -7.36 3.92
N ARG A 182 2.11 -6.39 3.17
CA ARG A 182 2.50 -5.09 3.71
C ARG A 182 1.32 -4.35 4.35
N VAL A 183 0.17 -4.33 3.68
CA VAL A 183 -1.03 -3.64 4.17
C VAL A 183 -1.50 -4.27 5.48
N GLU A 184 -1.67 -5.58 5.50
CA GLU A 184 -2.14 -6.28 6.70
C GLU A 184 -1.16 -6.14 7.88
N MET A 185 0.15 -6.23 7.62
CA MET A 185 1.16 -6.03 8.66
C MET A 185 1.20 -4.59 9.18
N LEU A 186 0.95 -3.58 8.31
CA LEU A 186 0.79 -2.20 8.75
C LEU A 186 -0.41 -2.02 9.68
N GLU A 187 -1.54 -2.66 9.38
CA GLU A 187 -2.70 -2.63 10.26
C GLU A 187 -2.43 -3.35 11.59
N ALA A 188 -1.76 -4.51 11.54
CA ALA A 188 -1.35 -5.20 12.77
C ALA A 188 -0.50 -4.31 13.67
N VAL A 189 0.54 -3.66 13.12
CA VAL A 189 1.40 -2.70 13.84
C VAL A 189 0.62 -1.49 14.34
N ARG A 190 -0.38 -1.03 13.59
CA ARG A 190 -1.23 0.10 14.00
C ARG A 190 -2.08 -0.23 15.22
N TYR A 191 -2.68 -1.42 15.26
CA TYR A 191 -3.52 -1.86 16.38
C TYR A 191 -2.69 -2.35 17.58
N ASP A 192 -1.52 -2.95 17.32
CA ASP A 192 -0.55 -3.30 18.36
C ASP A 192 0.88 -2.91 17.95
N PRO A 193 1.34 -1.71 18.33
CA PRO A 193 2.71 -1.27 18.05
C PRO A 193 3.80 -2.04 18.81
N THR A 194 3.44 -2.95 19.69
CA THR A 194 4.39 -3.76 20.46
C THR A 194 4.53 -5.19 19.95
N ASP A 195 3.80 -5.55 18.89
CA ASP A 195 3.89 -6.86 18.24
C ASP A 195 5.17 -6.95 17.39
N ALA A 196 6.19 -7.65 17.92
CA ALA A 196 7.47 -7.85 17.24
C ALA A 196 7.34 -8.68 15.96
N ASP A 197 6.44 -9.67 15.94
CA ASP A 197 6.15 -10.48 14.74
C ASP A 197 5.56 -9.64 13.61
N ALA A 198 4.64 -8.72 13.94
CA ALA A 198 4.05 -7.84 12.95
C ALA A 198 5.10 -6.89 12.34
N HIS A 199 5.98 -6.30 13.16
CA HIS A 199 7.11 -5.49 12.67
C HIS A 199 8.06 -6.32 11.79
N ASN A 200 8.41 -7.53 12.21
CA ASN A 200 9.27 -8.41 11.43
C ASN A 200 8.61 -8.81 10.10
N GLY A 201 7.33 -9.13 10.11
CA GLY A 201 6.55 -9.44 8.91
C GLY A 201 6.45 -8.26 7.94
N LEU A 202 6.22 -7.04 8.48
CA LEU A 202 6.22 -5.80 7.70
C LEU A 202 7.58 -5.55 7.05
N GLY A 203 8.66 -5.70 7.82
CA GLY A 203 10.03 -5.60 7.31
C GLY A 203 10.27 -6.57 6.15
N TYR A 204 9.80 -7.82 6.27
CA TYR A 204 9.93 -8.81 5.21
C TYR A 204 9.14 -8.44 3.95
N ALA A 205 7.91 -7.96 4.09
CA ALA A 205 7.11 -7.49 2.97
C ALA A 205 7.77 -6.32 2.24
N LEU A 206 8.27 -5.32 2.98
CA LEU A 206 8.98 -4.15 2.45
C LEU A 206 10.26 -4.56 1.71
N GLU A 207 11.03 -5.50 2.27
CA GLU A 207 12.22 -6.05 1.61
C GLU A 207 11.88 -6.67 0.26
N LYS A 208 10.82 -7.49 0.20
CA LYS A 208 10.37 -8.12 -1.06
C LYS A 208 9.86 -7.10 -2.09
N LEU A 209 9.36 -5.97 -1.65
CA LEU A 209 8.96 -4.84 -2.48
C LEU A 209 10.14 -3.92 -2.88
N GLY A 210 11.35 -4.17 -2.35
CA GLY A 210 12.57 -3.43 -2.68
C GLY A 210 12.82 -2.19 -1.82
N ASP A 211 11.96 -1.91 -0.84
CA ASP A 211 12.15 -0.88 0.18
C ASP A 211 13.03 -1.40 1.32
N LEU A 212 14.34 -1.42 1.07
CA LEU A 212 15.32 -1.91 2.05
C LEU A 212 15.49 -0.98 3.26
N GLU A 213 15.24 0.32 3.09
CA GLU A 213 15.34 1.30 4.18
C GLU A 213 14.17 1.16 5.15
N GLY A 214 12.95 1.05 4.60
CA GLY A 214 11.76 0.73 5.38
C GLY A 214 11.87 -0.62 6.08
N ALA A 215 12.31 -1.65 5.37
CA ALA A 215 12.52 -2.99 5.95
C ALA A 215 13.49 -2.96 7.13
N LEU A 216 14.62 -2.28 6.99
CA LEU A 216 15.63 -2.15 8.05
C LEU A 216 15.08 -1.47 9.31
N LYS A 217 14.23 -0.45 9.12
CA LYS A 217 13.56 0.24 10.24
C LYS A 217 12.66 -0.71 11.02
N GLU A 218 11.85 -1.48 10.31
CA GLU A 218 10.90 -2.40 10.93
C GLU A 218 11.61 -3.59 11.61
N TYR A 219 12.61 -4.20 10.98
CA TYR A 219 13.43 -5.25 11.59
C TYR A 219 14.16 -4.76 12.85
N ARG A 220 14.66 -3.52 12.84
CA ARG A 220 15.27 -2.92 14.03
C ARG A 220 14.26 -2.76 15.15
N THR A 221 13.02 -2.41 14.84
CA THR A 221 11.95 -2.31 15.84
C THR A 221 11.63 -3.67 16.42
N ALA A 222 11.47 -4.71 15.60
CA ALA A 222 11.25 -6.09 16.06
C ALA A 222 12.39 -6.55 16.99
N THR A 223 13.65 -6.35 16.58
CA THR A 223 14.82 -6.70 17.42
C THR A 223 14.87 -5.92 18.74
N ARG A 224 14.38 -4.68 18.77
CA ARG A 224 14.32 -3.89 20.01
C ARG A 224 13.22 -4.38 20.94
N LEU A 225 12.08 -4.82 20.39
CA LEU A 225 10.97 -5.37 21.16
C LEU A 225 11.34 -6.73 21.77
N GLU A 226 11.98 -7.59 20.98
CA GLU A 226 12.45 -8.91 21.40
C GLU A 226 13.93 -9.10 21.06
N PRO A 227 14.86 -8.61 21.93
CA PRO A 227 16.29 -8.62 21.64
C PRO A 227 16.92 -9.99 21.57
N ASP A 228 16.34 -10.96 22.23
CA ASP A 228 16.87 -12.33 22.34
C ASP A 228 16.45 -13.23 21.16
N ASP A 229 15.49 -12.80 20.34
CA ASP A 229 15.05 -13.57 19.19
C ASP A 229 16.15 -13.59 18.09
N PRO A 230 16.66 -14.77 17.72
CA PRO A 230 17.73 -14.89 16.74
C PRO A 230 17.25 -14.62 15.31
N ILE A 231 15.94 -14.77 15.04
CA ILE A 231 15.34 -14.58 13.71
C ILE A 231 15.31 -13.10 13.39
N TYR A 232 14.84 -12.26 14.32
CA TYR A 232 14.75 -10.81 14.12
C TYR A 232 16.14 -10.19 13.96
N ARG A 233 17.10 -10.60 14.79
CA ARG A 233 18.51 -10.16 14.64
C ARG A 233 19.08 -10.55 13.28
N ARG A 234 18.85 -11.77 12.82
CA ARG A 234 19.31 -12.23 11.51
C ARG A 234 18.71 -11.39 10.39
N HIS A 235 17.39 -11.19 10.39
CA HIS A 235 16.72 -10.36 9.38
C HIS A 235 17.25 -8.93 9.36
N TYR A 236 17.49 -8.34 10.53
CA TYR A 236 18.07 -7.01 10.66
C TYR A 236 19.47 -6.93 10.01
N PHE A 237 20.37 -7.86 10.35
CA PHE A 237 21.73 -7.84 9.80
C PHE A 237 21.76 -8.18 8.29
N ASP A 238 20.93 -9.08 7.83
CA ASP A 238 20.80 -9.41 6.42
C ASP A 238 20.31 -8.21 5.60
N ALA A 239 19.29 -7.49 6.09
CA ALA A 239 18.78 -6.27 5.46
C ALA A 239 19.85 -5.16 5.45
N LEU A 240 20.61 -4.99 6.54
CA LEU A 240 21.72 -4.04 6.62
C LEU A 240 22.78 -4.33 5.58
N GLY A 241 23.17 -5.60 5.42
CA GLY A 241 24.12 -6.05 4.41
C GLY A 241 23.63 -5.76 2.98
N LYS A 242 22.37 -6.06 2.67
CA LYS A 242 21.75 -5.77 1.37
C LYS A 242 21.72 -4.28 1.06
N LEU A 243 21.38 -3.44 2.05
CA LEU A 243 21.37 -1.99 1.89
C LEU A 243 22.78 -1.44 1.62
N ALA A 244 23.78 -1.90 2.36
CA ALA A 244 25.17 -1.50 2.16
C ALA A 244 25.69 -1.89 0.77
N ALA A 245 25.39 -3.11 0.29
CA ALA A 245 25.74 -3.56 -1.05
C ALA A 245 25.10 -2.69 -2.14
N LYS A 246 23.78 -2.40 -2.03
CA LYS A 246 23.05 -1.51 -2.96
C LYS A 246 23.66 -0.11 -3.01
N GLN A 247 24.09 0.43 -1.87
CA GLN A 247 24.74 1.75 -1.81
C GLN A 247 26.13 1.75 -2.44
N ALA A 248 26.90 0.66 -2.25
CA ALA A 248 28.21 0.50 -2.87
C ALA A 248 28.13 0.41 -4.40
N GLU A 249 27.14 -0.32 -4.93
CA GLU A 249 26.89 -0.41 -6.37
C GLU A 249 26.52 0.96 -6.96
N LYS A 250 25.63 1.70 -6.30
CA LYS A 250 25.25 3.05 -6.73
C LYS A 250 26.43 4.02 -6.76
N LYS A 251 27.41 3.86 -5.86
CA LYS A 251 28.65 4.67 -5.87
C LYS A 251 29.58 4.32 -7.01
N LYS A 252 29.60 3.07 -7.47
CA LYS A 252 30.44 2.62 -8.60
C LYS A 252 29.89 3.07 -9.95
N GLN A 253 28.59 3.38 -10.03
CA GLN A 253 27.91 3.81 -11.27
C GLN A 253 27.94 5.34 -11.48
N ARG A 254 28.42 6.10 -10.48
CA ARG A 254 28.62 7.55 -10.53
C ARG A 254 30.07 7.91 -10.80
#